data_2c5474ab2a728145550e9d819c051f8c
#
_entry.id   2c5474ab2a728145550e9d819c051f8c
#
_cell.length_a   1.000
_cell.length_b   1.000
_cell.length_c   1.000
_cell.angle_alpha   90.00
_cell.angle_beta   90.00
_cell.angle_gamma   90.00
#
_symmetry.space_group_name_H-M   'P 1'
#
loop_
_entity.id
_entity.type
_entity.pdbx_description
1 polymer ?
#
loop_
_entity_poly.entity_id
_entity_poly.type
_entity_poly.pdbx_seq_one_letter_code
_entity_poly.pdbx_strand_id
1 'polypeptide(L)'
;MGETLKIGDITLTAVFADHTVEAFGLIVNAENKTLYFSGDTLFNERLFEILEYKPDATFICINGRLGNMNVNEALTVAKKIGAKTNIPNHYDMFASNSEDPRLFSDNIDGGFIMEFNEEYEF
;
A
#
# COMPACT_ATOMS: atom_id res chain seq x y z
N MET A 1 8.39 -0.54 -15.45
CA MET A 1 8.54 -0.73 -14.00
C MET A 1 9.98 -0.40 -13.60
N GLY A 2 10.14 0.13 -12.41
CA GLY A 2 11.44 0.58 -11.95
C GLY A 2 11.82 1.98 -12.44
N GLU A 3 10.98 2.63 -13.23
CA GLU A 3 11.22 4.00 -13.64
C GLU A 3 11.20 4.92 -12.41
N THR A 4 12.11 5.87 -12.40
CA THR A 4 12.29 6.78 -11.28
C THR A 4 12.16 8.23 -11.75
N LEU A 5 11.39 9.01 -10.99
CA LEU A 5 11.24 10.46 -11.19
C LEU A 5 11.71 11.18 -9.94
N LYS A 6 12.54 12.19 -10.11
CA LYS A 6 13.03 12.99 -8.98
C LYS A 6 12.42 14.39 -9.04
N ILE A 7 11.81 14.81 -7.93
CA ILE A 7 11.21 16.14 -7.80
C ILE A 7 11.80 16.77 -6.54
N GLY A 8 12.78 17.69 -6.70
CA GLY A 8 13.50 18.24 -5.55
C GLY A 8 14.21 17.13 -4.78
N ASP A 9 13.91 16.99 -3.50
CA ASP A 9 14.49 15.97 -2.63
C ASP A 9 13.62 14.70 -2.52
N ILE A 10 12.55 14.62 -3.32
CA ILE A 10 11.63 13.48 -3.33
C ILE A 10 11.93 12.62 -4.54
N THR A 11 12.05 11.31 -4.34
CA THR A 11 12.21 10.33 -5.41
C THR A 11 10.99 9.43 -5.46
N LEU A 12 10.41 9.29 -6.66
CA LEU A 12 9.26 8.43 -6.93
C LEU A 12 9.71 7.29 -7.82
N THR A 13 9.41 6.05 -7.43
CA THR A 13 9.76 4.86 -8.23
C THR A 13 8.49 4.07 -8.52
N ALA A 14 8.22 3.82 -9.79
CA ALA A 14 7.10 2.97 -10.19
C ALA A 14 7.46 1.51 -9.94
N VAL A 15 6.58 0.78 -9.27
CA VAL A 15 6.77 -0.63 -8.94
C VAL A 15 5.58 -1.46 -9.42
N PHE A 16 5.73 -2.77 -9.41
CA PHE A 16 4.73 -3.70 -9.93
C PHE A 16 3.37 -3.55 -9.24
N ALA A 17 2.31 -3.63 -10.03
CA ALA A 17 0.93 -3.82 -9.60
C ALA A 17 0.23 -4.70 -10.64
N ASP A 18 -0.71 -5.52 -10.18
CA ASP A 18 -1.45 -6.44 -11.04
C ASP A 18 -2.90 -5.97 -11.12
N HIS A 19 -3.32 -5.50 -12.28
CA HIS A 19 -4.67 -4.98 -12.48
C HIS A 19 -5.15 -5.28 -13.89
N THR A 20 -6.46 -5.20 -14.12
CA THR A 20 -7.06 -5.43 -15.44
C THR A 20 -6.70 -4.36 -16.47
N VAL A 21 -6.33 -3.19 -16.01
CA VAL A 21 -5.79 -2.12 -16.85
C VAL A 21 -4.35 -1.86 -16.43
N GLU A 22 -3.60 -1.12 -17.25
CA GLU A 22 -2.23 -0.77 -16.90
C GLU A 22 -2.22 -0.02 -15.57
N ALA A 23 -1.40 -0.49 -14.65
CA ALA A 23 -1.33 0.05 -13.30
C ALA A 23 0.08 -0.11 -12.74
N PHE A 24 0.40 0.68 -11.73
CA PHE A 24 1.65 0.55 -11.00
C PHE A 24 1.44 0.98 -9.54
N GLY A 25 2.27 0.44 -8.66
CA GLY A 25 2.42 0.96 -7.32
C GLY A 25 3.51 2.01 -7.28
N LEU A 26 3.74 2.60 -6.13
CA LEU A 26 4.68 3.71 -5.99
C LEU A 26 5.52 3.57 -4.74
N ILE A 27 6.83 3.71 -4.89
CA ILE A 27 7.75 3.91 -3.78
C ILE A 27 8.08 5.39 -3.73
N VAL A 28 7.89 6.00 -2.56
CA VAL A 28 8.22 7.41 -2.32
C VAL A 28 9.35 7.46 -1.32
N ASN A 29 10.47 8.06 -1.71
CA ASN A 29 11.59 8.32 -0.81
C ASN A 29 11.66 9.82 -0.53
N ALA A 30 11.53 10.21 0.73
CA ALA A 30 11.56 11.60 1.16
C ALA A 30 11.99 11.66 2.62
N GLU A 31 12.83 12.62 2.98
CA GLU A 31 13.24 12.88 4.36
C GLU A 31 13.77 11.62 5.08
N ASN A 32 14.55 10.80 4.39
CA ASN A 32 15.10 9.54 4.89
C ASN A 32 14.03 8.49 5.24
N LYS A 33 12.83 8.62 4.69
CA LYS A 33 11.74 7.65 4.83
C LYS A 33 11.39 7.06 3.48
N THR A 34 10.96 5.82 3.50
CA THR A 34 10.48 5.09 2.32
C THR A 34 9.04 4.69 2.54
N LEU A 35 8.15 5.12 1.65
CA LEU A 35 6.73 4.80 1.71
C LEU A 35 6.35 3.97 0.49
N TYR A 36 5.54 2.95 0.69
CA TYR A 36 4.98 2.15 -0.39
C TYR A 36 3.48 2.38 -0.52
N PHE A 37 3.04 2.75 -1.71
CA PHE A 37 1.63 2.84 -2.08
C PHE A 37 1.33 1.75 -3.08
N SER A 38 0.48 0.80 -2.73
CA SER A 38 0.15 -0.30 -3.64
C SER A 38 -0.59 0.16 -4.89
N GLY A 39 -1.35 1.24 -4.77
CA GLY A 39 -2.35 1.57 -5.79
C GLY A 39 -3.38 0.46 -5.86
N ASP A 40 -4.09 0.37 -6.97
CA ASP A 40 -5.03 -0.71 -7.22
C ASP A 40 -4.24 -1.93 -7.71
N THR A 41 -4.32 -3.04 -6.98
CA THR A 41 -3.64 -4.27 -7.37
C THR A 41 -4.35 -5.49 -6.83
N LEU A 42 -4.41 -6.54 -7.66
CA LEU A 42 -4.74 -7.89 -7.23
C LEU A 42 -3.56 -8.48 -6.46
N PHE A 43 -3.80 -9.56 -5.74
CA PHE A 43 -2.72 -10.31 -5.11
C PHE A 43 -1.82 -10.92 -6.19
N ASN A 44 -0.50 -10.78 -5.99
CA ASN A 44 0.50 -11.40 -6.84
C ASN A 44 1.77 -11.54 -6.00
N GLU A 45 2.44 -12.68 -6.12
CA GLU A 45 3.67 -12.93 -5.36
C GLU A 45 4.78 -11.93 -5.69
N ARG A 46 4.75 -11.31 -6.85
CA ARG A 46 5.70 -10.26 -7.21
C ARG A 46 5.61 -9.05 -6.28
N LEU A 47 4.49 -8.86 -5.58
CA LEU A 47 4.36 -7.79 -4.59
C LEU A 47 5.34 -7.99 -3.42
N PHE A 48 5.79 -9.22 -3.17
CA PHE A 48 6.78 -9.48 -2.13
C PHE A 48 8.15 -8.84 -2.45
N GLU A 49 8.42 -8.54 -3.72
CA GLU A 49 9.65 -7.86 -4.12
C GLU A 49 9.78 -6.46 -3.50
N ILE A 50 8.67 -5.87 -3.05
CA ILE A 50 8.65 -4.56 -2.37
C ILE A 50 9.50 -4.59 -1.10
N LEU A 51 9.69 -5.75 -0.48
CA LEU A 51 10.56 -5.91 0.67
C LEU A 51 11.98 -5.37 0.40
N GLU A 52 12.45 -5.46 -0.84
CA GLU A 52 13.79 -4.99 -1.22
C GLU A 52 13.97 -3.49 -1.03
N TYR A 53 12.88 -2.72 -1.10
CA TYR A 53 12.90 -1.28 -0.87
C TYR A 53 12.90 -0.91 0.61
N LYS A 54 12.62 -1.86 1.51
CA LYS A 54 12.58 -1.68 2.96
C LYS A 54 11.70 -0.49 3.37
N PRO A 55 10.41 -0.48 2.99
CA PRO A 55 9.55 0.64 3.33
C PRO A 55 9.35 0.77 4.83
N ASP A 56 9.28 2.01 5.29
CA ASP A 56 8.94 2.35 6.67
C ASP A 56 7.44 2.28 6.91
N ALA A 57 6.66 2.57 5.86
CA ALA A 57 5.21 2.50 5.92
C ALA A 57 4.65 1.95 4.61
N THR A 58 3.52 1.24 4.71
CA THR A 58 2.77 0.74 3.55
C THR A 58 1.37 1.33 3.53
N PHE A 59 0.89 1.66 2.34
CA PHE A 59 -0.49 2.07 2.06
C PHE A 59 -1.05 1.05 1.08
N ILE A 60 -1.87 0.12 1.56
CA ILE A 60 -2.28 -1.07 0.81
C ILE A 60 -3.79 -1.10 0.62
N CYS A 61 -4.25 -1.37 -0.62
CA CYS A 61 -5.66 -1.53 -0.94
C CYS A 61 -6.21 -2.82 -0.29
N ILE A 62 -7.44 -2.74 0.23
CA ILE A 62 -8.08 -3.86 0.91
C ILE A 62 -9.50 -4.18 0.41
N ASN A 63 -10.01 -3.45 -0.56
CA ASN A 63 -11.39 -3.58 -1.04
C ASN A 63 -11.55 -4.64 -2.13
N GLY A 64 -11.17 -5.87 -1.87
CA GLY A 64 -10.95 -6.96 -2.81
C GLY A 64 -12.10 -7.45 -3.69
N ARG A 65 -13.09 -6.62 -4.00
CA ARG A 65 -14.26 -7.00 -4.78
C ARG A 65 -14.16 -6.63 -6.26
N LEU A 66 -13.41 -5.59 -6.58
CA LEU A 66 -13.30 -5.04 -7.94
C LEU A 66 -11.83 -4.82 -8.32
N GLY A 67 -11.09 -5.91 -8.49
CA GLY A 67 -9.73 -5.84 -9.03
C GLY A 67 -8.65 -5.47 -8.01
N ASN A 68 -8.95 -5.54 -6.72
CA ASN A 68 -7.99 -5.25 -5.65
C ASN A 68 -7.85 -6.45 -4.70
N MET A 69 -6.84 -6.41 -3.85
CA MET A 69 -6.67 -7.44 -2.83
C MET A 69 -7.77 -7.36 -1.78
N ASN A 70 -8.23 -8.52 -1.31
CA ASN A 70 -9.06 -8.57 -0.11
C ASN A 70 -8.18 -8.36 1.13
N VAL A 71 -8.82 -8.27 2.30
CA VAL A 71 -8.11 -8.03 3.58
C VAL A 71 -7.03 -9.08 3.83
N ASN A 72 -7.36 -10.37 3.65
CA ASN A 72 -6.41 -11.45 3.94
C ASN A 72 -5.20 -11.42 3.01
N GLU A 73 -5.42 -11.13 1.74
CA GLU A 73 -4.34 -10.99 0.76
C GLU A 73 -3.45 -9.79 1.09
N ALA A 74 -4.08 -8.65 1.43
CA ALA A 74 -3.34 -7.46 1.83
C ALA A 74 -2.52 -7.69 3.10
N LEU A 75 -3.07 -8.41 4.09
CA LEU A 75 -2.34 -8.80 5.30
C LEU A 75 -1.13 -9.67 4.96
N THR A 76 -1.29 -10.63 4.05
CA THR A 76 -0.20 -11.50 3.63
C THR A 76 0.95 -10.70 3.03
N VAL A 77 0.64 -9.77 2.13
CA VAL A 77 1.64 -8.92 1.49
C VAL A 77 2.31 -7.98 2.51
N ALA A 78 1.50 -7.29 3.32
CA ALA A 78 2.02 -6.34 4.30
C ALA A 78 2.92 -6.99 5.35
N LYS A 79 2.54 -8.17 5.84
CA LYS A 79 3.35 -8.92 6.80
C LYS A 79 4.68 -9.38 6.19
N LYS A 80 4.67 -9.77 4.92
CA LYS A 80 5.89 -10.17 4.22
C LYS A 80 6.83 -8.99 4.04
N ILE A 81 6.29 -7.81 3.73
CA ILE A 81 7.09 -6.59 3.58
C ILE A 81 7.67 -6.16 4.93
N GLY A 82 6.90 -6.25 6.01
CA GLY A 82 7.40 -6.04 7.36
C GLY A 82 7.64 -4.58 7.75
N ALA A 83 6.93 -3.63 7.15
CA ALA A 83 7.05 -2.22 7.52
C ALA A 83 6.56 -1.98 8.95
N LYS A 84 7.09 -0.93 9.60
CA LYS A 84 6.69 -0.57 10.96
C LYS A 84 5.26 -0.05 11.04
N THR A 85 4.79 0.61 9.98
CA THR A 85 3.45 1.20 9.91
C THR A 85 2.75 0.67 8.68
N ASN A 86 1.50 0.21 8.85
CA ASN A 86 0.73 -0.41 7.78
C ASN A 86 -0.67 0.20 7.77
N ILE A 87 -1.03 0.85 6.67
CA ILE A 87 -2.23 1.66 6.53
C ILE A 87 -3.11 1.08 5.43
N PRO A 88 -4.38 0.72 5.73
CA PRO A 88 -5.29 0.24 4.71
C PRO A 88 -5.81 1.39 3.85
N ASN A 89 -5.96 1.12 2.56
CA ASN A 89 -6.48 2.04 1.55
C ASN A 89 -7.69 1.45 0.86
N HIS A 90 -8.46 2.27 0.17
CA HIS A 90 -9.58 1.86 -0.67
C HIS A 90 -10.60 0.99 0.08
N TYR A 91 -11.06 1.43 1.23
CA TYR A 91 -12.03 0.65 2.02
C TYR A 91 -13.42 1.29 2.08
N ASP A 92 -13.58 2.54 1.66
CA ASP A 92 -14.84 3.29 1.79
C ASP A 92 -15.11 4.18 0.58
N MET A 93 -14.94 3.62 -0.63
CA MET A 93 -15.14 4.38 -1.87
C MET A 93 -16.55 4.24 -2.43
N PHE A 94 -17.12 3.05 -2.38
CA PHE A 94 -18.45 2.74 -2.87
C PHE A 94 -19.16 1.79 -1.92
N ALA A 95 -20.48 1.91 -1.82
CA ALA A 95 -21.27 1.00 -0.96
C ALA A 95 -21.09 -0.47 -1.35
N SER A 96 -20.90 -0.76 -2.64
CA SER A 96 -20.72 -2.12 -3.14
C SER A 96 -19.26 -2.60 -3.09
N ASN A 97 -18.31 -1.76 -2.72
CA ASN A 97 -16.89 -2.09 -2.72
C ASN A 97 -16.18 -1.46 -1.53
N SER A 98 -16.80 -1.56 -0.37
CA SER A 98 -16.24 -1.08 0.89
C SER A 98 -15.82 -2.26 1.76
N GLU A 99 -14.89 -2.01 2.67
CA GLU A 99 -14.39 -2.99 3.62
C GLU A 99 -14.13 -2.30 4.95
N ASP A 100 -14.21 -3.04 6.05
CA ASP A 100 -13.90 -2.51 7.37
C ASP A 100 -12.38 -2.44 7.55
N PRO A 101 -11.80 -1.24 7.64
CA PRO A 101 -10.33 -1.12 7.74
C PRO A 101 -9.77 -1.74 9.02
N ARG A 102 -10.58 -1.93 10.06
CA ARG A 102 -10.13 -2.57 11.30
C ARG A 102 -9.80 -4.05 11.12
N LEU A 103 -10.41 -4.70 10.13
CA LEU A 103 -10.06 -6.08 9.80
C LEU A 103 -8.60 -6.19 9.35
N PHE A 104 -8.06 -5.12 8.80
CA PHE A 104 -6.65 -5.04 8.46
C PHE A 104 -5.82 -4.54 9.64
N SER A 105 -6.14 -3.36 10.18
CA SER A 105 -5.31 -2.70 11.18
C SER A 105 -5.21 -3.47 12.51
N ASP A 106 -6.25 -4.19 12.90
CA ASP A 106 -6.25 -4.96 14.16
C ASP A 106 -5.50 -6.30 14.04
N ASN A 107 -5.10 -6.69 12.83
CA ASN A 107 -4.50 -8.01 12.56
C ASN A 107 -3.06 -7.93 12.06
N ILE A 108 -2.42 -6.78 12.19
CA ILE A 108 -1.03 -6.59 11.78
C ILE A 108 -0.32 -5.65 12.76
N ASP A 109 0.96 -5.92 13.03
CA ASP A 109 1.78 -5.00 13.81
C ASP A 109 1.94 -3.69 13.04
N GLY A 110 1.79 -2.56 13.75
CA GLY A 110 1.88 -1.25 13.12
C GLY A 110 0.65 -0.88 12.29
N GLY A 111 -0.44 -1.63 12.43
CA GLY A 111 -1.70 -1.31 11.76
C GLY A 111 -2.26 0.02 12.23
N PHE A 112 -2.65 0.88 11.29
CA PHE A 112 -3.06 2.25 11.59
C PHE A 112 -4.10 2.73 10.58
N ILE A 113 -5.18 3.33 11.06
CA ILE A 113 -6.22 3.91 10.21
C ILE A 113 -6.05 5.43 10.24
N MET A 114 -5.82 6.04 9.07
CA MET A 114 -5.72 7.50 8.98
C MET A 114 -7.09 8.15 8.95
N GLU A 115 -7.25 9.21 9.73
CA GLU A 115 -8.45 10.03 9.72
C GLU A 115 -8.39 11.05 8.59
N PHE A 116 -9.53 11.41 8.02
CA PHE A 116 -9.60 12.42 6.98
C PHE A 116 -9.18 13.79 7.55
N ASN A 117 -8.44 14.56 6.75
CA ASN A 117 -8.01 15.92 7.07
C ASN A 117 -7.08 16.03 8.30
N GLU A 118 -6.44 14.93 8.70
CA GLU A 118 -5.43 14.95 9.76
C GLU A 118 -4.03 14.77 9.16
N GLU A 119 -3.02 15.34 9.82
CA GLU A 119 -1.62 15.20 9.43
C GLU A 119 -0.95 14.13 10.27
N TYR A 120 -0.07 13.35 9.66
CA TYR A 120 0.67 12.28 10.34
C TYR A 120 2.13 12.30 9.91
N GLU A 121 3.01 11.91 10.84
CA GLU A 121 4.43 11.73 10.58
C GLU A 121 4.79 10.25 10.72
N PHE A 122 5.68 9.80 9.86
CA PHE A 122 6.13 8.40 9.83
C PHE A 122 7.62 8.27 10.08
#